data_d122f5f9fe7b90ae63a4dd89558aa49c
#
_entry.id   d122f5f9fe7b90ae63a4dd89558aa49c
#
_cell.length_a   1.000
_cell.length_b   1.000
_cell.length_c   1.000
_cell.angle_alpha   90.00
_cell.angle_beta   90.00
_cell.angle_gamma   90.00
#
_symmetry.space_group_name_H-M   'P 1'
#
loop_
_entity.id
_entity.type
_entity.pdbx_description
1 polymer ?
#
loop_
_entity_poly.entity_id
_entity_poly.type
_entity_poly.pdbx_seq_one_letter_code
_entity_poly.pdbx_strand_id
1 'polypeptide(L)'
;MKDIILLNREKPMYKGNLHLHTTWSDGRLPADEVVNVFKAKGYHFISLSDHDVYTRTTEFDTTDFITLPGTERGELNQVPDKNPGYHFGVLDDPTVEPREERYPHLHAFPVPVPWIGDHSPQLLIDELRDRGNLVVFNHPEWHLTRFEDMVKYDGFFAVEIYNHSTEWSTASSYGTAYWDHALQNGKRVFGIAADDSHTHQPDWAIPEYGGGWIQVQADALAQTEVIRSLKQGQFYSSSGPEVFDLRVENGELRIECSPCKFIMFKAFPQRGPFYGNFATGKPLTSATATIEEDMIYIRVECVDFEGNVAWTNPVFVEDLLK
;
A
#
# COMPACT_ATOMS: atom_id res chain seq x y z
N MET A 1 8.68 23.24 -15.01
CA MET A 1 8.05 21.99 -14.53
C MET A 1 6.73 21.79 -15.25
N LYS A 2 6.37 20.53 -15.55
CA LYS A 2 5.07 20.21 -16.15
C LYS A 2 3.96 20.27 -15.12
N ASP A 3 2.79 20.76 -15.53
CA ASP A 3 1.57 20.61 -14.76
C ASP A 3 1.05 19.19 -14.92
N ILE A 4 0.68 18.54 -13.80
CA ILE A 4 0.11 17.19 -13.78
C ILE A 4 -1.00 17.08 -12.73
N ILE A 5 -2.01 16.27 -13.03
CA ILE A 5 -3.05 15.88 -12.07
C ILE A 5 -2.74 14.45 -11.63
N LEU A 6 -2.51 14.27 -10.33
CA LEU A 6 -2.19 12.98 -9.71
C LEU A 6 -3.46 12.31 -9.19
N LEU A 7 -4.31 13.07 -8.49
CA LEU A 7 -5.64 12.67 -8.07
C LEU A 7 -6.63 13.75 -8.46
N ASN A 8 -7.77 13.36 -9.01
CA ASN A 8 -8.78 14.28 -9.53
C ASN A 8 -10.12 14.01 -8.86
N ARG A 9 -10.67 15.02 -8.20
CA ARG A 9 -11.98 14.97 -7.53
C ARG A 9 -13.14 14.49 -8.42
N GLU A 10 -13.04 14.74 -9.73
CA GLU A 10 -14.08 14.40 -10.71
C GLU A 10 -14.06 12.92 -11.14
N LYS A 11 -13.00 12.19 -10.77
CA LYS A 11 -12.85 10.77 -11.14
C LYS A 11 -13.29 9.84 -10.01
N PRO A 12 -13.79 8.63 -10.35
CA PRO A 12 -14.15 7.64 -9.34
C PRO A 12 -12.95 7.24 -8.49
N MET A 13 -13.20 7.06 -7.19
CA MET A 13 -12.24 6.56 -6.21
C MET A 13 -12.79 5.26 -5.61
N TYR A 14 -11.94 4.24 -5.55
CA TYR A 14 -12.30 2.92 -5.03
C TYR A 14 -11.46 2.60 -3.80
N LYS A 15 -12.15 2.33 -2.67
CA LYS A 15 -11.52 1.94 -1.41
C LYS A 15 -11.13 0.48 -1.46
N GLY A 16 -9.88 0.15 -1.12
CA GLY A 16 -9.39 -1.22 -1.13
C GLY A 16 -8.45 -1.57 0.00
N ASN A 17 -8.28 -2.87 0.24
CA ASN A 17 -7.30 -3.43 1.15
C ASN A 17 -6.52 -4.55 0.46
N LEU A 18 -5.20 -4.52 0.62
CA LEU A 18 -4.31 -5.43 -0.13
C LEU A 18 -3.64 -6.48 0.76
N HIS A 19 -3.97 -6.51 2.07
CA HIS A 19 -3.32 -7.42 3.00
C HIS A 19 -4.33 -7.94 4.03
N LEU A 20 -4.78 -9.18 3.84
CA LEU A 20 -5.82 -9.83 4.63
C LEU A 20 -5.60 -11.33 4.67
N HIS A 21 -5.87 -11.96 5.81
CA HIS A 21 -5.76 -13.40 6.03
C HIS A 21 -7.11 -14.04 6.35
N THR A 22 -7.27 -15.27 5.92
CA THR A 22 -8.46 -16.09 6.13
C THR A 22 -8.10 -17.43 6.74
N THR A 23 -9.09 -18.32 6.91
CA THR A 23 -8.83 -19.73 7.32
C THR A 23 -8.08 -20.55 6.28
N TRP A 24 -7.71 -19.98 5.15
CA TRP A 24 -6.83 -20.65 4.19
C TRP A 24 -5.37 -20.61 4.62
N SER A 25 -4.98 -19.68 5.50
CA SER A 25 -3.70 -19.69 6.21
C SER A 25 -3.91 -19.68 7.72
N ASP A 26 -3.71 -18.57 8.36
CA ASP A 26 -3.73 -18.42 9.81
C ASP A 26 -4.76 -17.40 10.32
N GLY A 27 -5.55 -16.81 9.43
CA GLY A 27 -6.74 -16.04 9.80
C GLY A 27 -7.85 -16.94 10.37
N ARG A 28 -8.76 -16.36 11.14
CA ARG A 28 -9.84 -17.12 11.84
C ARG A 28 -11.18 -17.10 11.15
N LEU A 29 -11.42 -16.18 10.24
CA LEU A 29 -12.66 -16.13 9.48
C LEU A 29 -12.48 -16.77 8.10
N PRO A 30 -13.49 -17.50 7.62
CA PRO A 30 -13.51 -17.98 6.24
C PRO A 30 -13.60 -16.80 5.25
N ALA A 31 -13.17 -17.02 4.03
CA ALA A 31 -13.03 -15.96 3.02
C ALA A 31 -14.32 -15.19 2.73
N ASP A 32 -15.47 -15.89 2.68
CA ASP A 32 -16.78 -15.28 2.47
C ASP A 32 -17.20 -14.35 3.62
N GLU A 33 -16.87 -14.68 4.86
CA GLU A 33 -17.11 -13.81 6.01
C GLU A 33 -16.20 -12.57 5.97
N VAL A 34 -14.91 -12.72 5.65
CA VAL A 34 -13.99 -11.59 5.45
C VAL A 34 -14.51 -10.66 4.35
N VAL A 35 -14.88 -11.19 3.19
CA VAL A 35 -15.48 -10.43 2.09
C VAL A 35 -16.71 -9.65 2.54
N ASN A 36 -17.62 -10.29 3.29
CA ASN A 36 -18.81 -9.63 3.79
C ASN A 36 -18.51 -8.50 4.76
N VAL A 37 -17.51 -8.65 5.64
CA VAL A 37 -17.07 -7.59 6.54
C VAL A 37 -16.58 -6.37 5.75
N PHE A 38 -15.74 -6.56 4.73
CA PHE A 38 -15.19 -5.46 3.94
C PHE A 38 -16.26 -4.80 3.05
N LYS A 39 -17.17 -5.57 2.45
CA LYS A 39 -18.35 -5.03 1.76
C LYS A 39 -19.19 -4.13 2.69
N ALA A 40 -19.48 -4.60 3.90
CA ALA A 40 -20.26 -3.85 4.88
C ALA A 40 -19.55 -2.55 5.34
N LYS A 41 -18.21 -2.48 5.27
CA LYS A 41 -17.40 -1.30 5.57
C LYS A 41 -17.19 -0.37 4.37
N GLY A 42 -17.87 -0.63 3.23
CA GLY A 42 -17.82 0.22 2.03
C GLY A 42 -16.54 0.07 1.21
N TYR A 43 -15.85 -1.06 1.31
CA TYR A 43 -14.75 -1.38 0.41
C TYR A 43 -15.29 -1.81 -0.95
N HIS A 44 -14.52 -1.50 -1.98
CA HIS A 44 -14.82 -1.84 -3.38
C HIS A 44 -13.95 -2.99 -3.88
N PHE A 45 -12.78 -3.18 -3.29
CA PHE A 45 -11.92 -4.30 -3.62
C PHE A 45 -11.04 -4.72 -2.43
N ILE A 46 -10.66 -6.00 -2.43
CA ILE A 46 -9.67 -6.56 -1.49
C ILE A 46 -8.76 -7.54 -2.19
N SER A 47 -7.58 -7.79 -1.61
CA SER A 47 -6.78 -8.98 -1.90
C SER A 47 -6.80 -9.90 -0.68
N LEU A 48 -7.25 -11.13 -0.84
CA LEU A 48 -7.08 -12.17 0.18
C LEU A 48 -5.66 -12.70 0.01
N SER A 49 -4.77 -12.29 0.90
CA SER A 49 -3.33 -12.51 0.77
C SER A 49 -2.80 -13.58 1.71
N ASP A 50 -3.56 -14.64 1.89
CA ASP A 50 -3.20 -15.76 2.76
C ASP A 50 -1.74 -16.21 2.56
N HIS A 51 -1.06 -16.58 3.65
CA HIS A 51 0.33 -17.02 3.62
C HIS A 51 0.52 -18.23 2.73
N ASP A 52 1.41 -18.11 1.74
CA ASP A 52 1.80 -19.17 0.83
C ASP A 52 0.62 -19.86 0.10
N VAL A 53 -0.53 -19.17 0.05
CA VAL A 53 -1.73 -19.63 -0.62
C VAL A 53 -2.16 -18.57 -1.62
N TYR A 54 -1.94 -18.82 -2.90
CA TYR A 54 -2.36 -17.89 -3.93
C TYR A 54 -3.88 -17.99 -4.14
N THR A 55 -4.57 -16.87 -3.99
CA THR A 55 -6.03 -16.82 -4.09
C THR A 55 -6.47 -16.16 -5.39
N ARG A 56 -7.47 -16.74 -6.03
CA ARG A 56 -8.15 -16.17 -7.21
C ARG A 56 -9.64 -16.41 -7.08
N THR A 57 -10.32 -15.47 -6.45
CA THR A 57 -11.67 -15.64 -5.91
C THR A 57 -12.69 -14.77 -6.64
N THR A 58 -12.84 -14.98 -7.95
CA THR A 58 -13.82 -14.23 -8.77
C THR A 58 -15.27 -14.52 -8.41
N GLU A 59 -15.56 -15.57 -7.64
CA GLU A 59 -16.90 -15.89 -7.15
C GLU A 59 -17.45 -14.85 -6.17
N PHE A 60 -16.60 -14.02 -5.58
CA PHE A 60 -17.01 -12.91 -4.71
C PHE A 60 -17.24 -11.59 -5.47
N ASP A 61 -16.87 -11.55 -6.74
CA ASP A 61 -16.96 -10.35 -7.54
C ASP A 61 -18.43 -10.00 -7.86
N THR A 62 -18.72 -8.72 -7.75
CA THR A 62 -20.01 -8.12 -8.08
C THR A 62 -19.80 -6.85 -8.92
N THR A 63 -20.86 -6.13 -9.23
CA THR A 63 -20.74 -4.85 -9.96
C THR A 63 -20.07 -3.74 -9.14
N ASP A 64 -20.07 -3.87 -7.82
CA ASP A 64 -19.61 -2.87 -6.85
C ASP A 64 -18.47 -3.37 -5.93
N PHE A 65 -18.02 -4.60 -6.14
CA PHE A 65 -16.94 -5.20 -5.37
C PHE A 65 -16.18 -6.25 -6.18
N ILE A 66 -14.85 -6.21 -6.14
CA ILE A 66 -13.98 -7.21 -6.78
C ILE A 66 -12.90 -7.71 -5.84
N THR A 67 -12.35 -8.88 -6.13
CA THR A 67 -11.15 -9.41 -5.49
C THR A 67 -9.96 -9.31 -6.43
N LEU A 68 -8.79 -8.97 -5.89
CA LEU A 68 -7.51 -9.01 -6.59
C LEU A 68 -6.79 -10.30 -6.22
N PRO A 69 -6.40 -11.13 -7.21
CA PRO A 69 -5.63 -12.33 -6.92
C PRO A 69 -4.28 -12.01 -6.29
N GLY A 70 -3.90 -12.77 -5.27
CA GLY A 70 -2.66 -12.52 -4.55
C GLY A 70 -2.34 -13.54 -3.47
N THR A 71 -1.27 -13.29 -2.75
CA THR A 71 -0.80 -14.07 -1.59
C THR A 71 0.19 -13.22 -0.80
N GLU A 72 0.46 -13.58 0.43
CA GLU A 72 1.66 -13.12 1.12
C GLU A 72 2.72 -14.22 1.12
N ARG A 73 3.95 -13.84 0.75
CA ARG A 73 5.11 -14.74 0.67
C ARG A 73 6.22 -14.24 1.56
N GLY A 74 6.83 -15.13 2.34
CA GLY A 74 7.96 -14.72 3.14
C GLY A 74 8.53 -15.80 4.04
N GLU A 75 9.55 -15.46 4.79
CA GLU A 75 10.16 -16.29 5.80
C GLU A 75 10.18 -15.63 7.16
N LEU A 76 9.62 -16.31 8.14
CA LEU A 76 9.80 -15.97 9.54
C LEU A 76 11.14 -16.57 10.01
N ASN A 77 12.14 -15.70 10.27
CA ASN A 77 13.29 -15.93 11.16
C ASN A 77 13.71 -17.39 11.42
N GLN A 78 13.88 -18.21 10.42
CA GLN A 78 14.43 -19.55 10.63
C GLN A 78 15.94 -19.62 10.38
N VAL A 79 16.62 -18.48 10.40
CA VAL A 79 17.97 -18.40 9.86
C VAL A 79 19.01 -18.47 10.95
N PRO A 80 19.97 -19.40 10.83
CA PRO A 80 21.16 -19.43 11.69
C PRO A 80 21.98 -18.14 11.67
N ASP A 81 21.83 -17.31 10.63
CA ASP A 81 22.68 -16.15 10.33
C ASP A 81 22.12 -14.79 10.79
N LYS A 82 21.14 -14.74 11.70
CA LYS A 82 20.57 -13.50 12.24
C LYS A 82 19.99 -12.56 11.17
N ASN A 83 19.50 -13.08 10.05
CA ASN A 83 18.79 -12.30 9.08
C ASN A 83 17.37 -12.02 9.60
N PRO A 84 16.89 -10.78 9.63
CA PRO A 84 15.50 -10.52 9.96
C PRO A 84 14.61 -11.22 8.92
N GLY A 85 13.45 -11.69 9.36
CA GLY A 85 12.43 -12.20 8.45
C GLY A 85 12.00 -11.13 7.45
N TYR A 86 11.26 -11.54 6.45
CA TYR A 86 10.63 -10.65 5.47
C TYR A 86 9.34 -11.27 4.95
N HIS A 87 8.38 -10.42 4.65
CA HIS A 87 7.18 -10.80 3.91
C HIS A 87 6.98 -9.89 2.70
N PHE A 88 6.50 -10.48 1.63
CA PHE A 88 6.13 -9.77 0.41
C PHE A 88 4.67 -10.01 0.09
N GLY A 89 3.90 -8.93 0.03
CA GLY A 89 2.58 -8.94 -0.58
C GLY A 89 2.72 -9.13 -2.10
N VAL A 90 1.90 -9.98 -2.66
CA VAL A 90 1.92 -10.37 -4.07
C VAL A 90 0.55 -10.12 -4.66
N LEU A 91 0.50 -9.37 -5.75
CA LEU A 91 -0.73 -9.10 -6.50
C LEU A 91 -0.55 -9.51 -7.96
N ASP A 92 -1.50 -10.24 -8.51
CA ASP A 92 -1.51 -10.56 -9.94
C ASP A 92 -1.55 -9.27 -10.78
N ASP A 93 -0.68 -9.19 -11.78
CA ASP A 93 -0.72 -8.11 -12.77
C ASP A 93 -1.31 -8.61 -14.10
N PRO A 94 -2.60 -8.47 -14.32
CA PRO A 94 -3.25 -8.91 -15.56
C PRO A 94 -2.85 -8.07 -16.77
N THR A 95 -2.06 -7.01 -16.60
CA THR A 95 -1.62 -6.11 -17.66
C THR A 95 -0.32 -6.54 -18.33
N VAL A 96 0.36 -7.56 -17.81
CA VAL A 96 1.61 -8.09 -18.35
C VAL A 96 1.53 -9.59 -18.63
N GLU A 97 2.27 -10.02 -19.66
CA GLU A 97 2.50 -11.45 -19.88
C GLU A 97 3.61 -11.92 -18.95
N PRO A 98 3.38 -12.98 -18.16
CA PRO A 98 4.41 -13.54 -17.29
C PRO A 98 5.53 -14.18 -18.12
N ARG A 99 6.77 -14.07 -17.65
CA ARG A 99 7.92 -14.76 -18.27
C ARG A 99 7.92 -16.25 -17.98
N GLU A 100 7.37 -16.64 -16.84
CA GLU A 100 7.13 -18.04 -16.46
C GLU A 100 5.65 -18.31 -16.33
N GLU A 101 5.25 -19.59 -16.42
CA GLU A 101 3.86 -19.95 -16.26
C GLU A 101 3.35 -19.48 -14.89
N ARG A 102 2.32 -18.62 -14.94
CA ARG A 102 1.62 -18.19 -13.73
C ARG A 102 1.04 -19.42 -13.09
N TYR A 103 1.44 -19.74 -11.90
CA TYR A 103 0.95 -20.82 -11.08
C TYR A 103 -0.09 -21.71 -11.82
N PRO A 104 0.32 -22.85 -12.41
CA PRO A 104 -0.46 -23.55 -13.46
C PRO A 104 -1.83 -24.09 -13.01
N HIS A 105 -2.16 -23.95 -11.73
CA HIS A 105 -3.35 -24.53 -11.13
C HIS A 105 -4.37 -23.48 -10.62
N LEU A 106 -4.27 -22.24 -11.05
CA LEU A 106 -5.05 -21.10 -10.55
C LEU A 106 -6.49 -21.01 -11.06
N HIS A 107 -7.12 -22.10 -11.44
CA HIS A 107 -8.50 -22.03 -11.97
C HIS A 107 -9.59 -22.17 -10.91
N ALA A 108 -9.26 -22.54 -9.70
CA ALA A 108 -10.23 -22.62 -8.61
C ALA A 108 -9.49 -22.80 -7.28
N PHE A 109 -9.59 -21.83 -6.36
CA PHE A 109 -9.25 -21.95 -4.96
C PHE A 109 -7.79 -21.95 -4.53
N PRO A 110 -7.58 -21.66 -3.24
CA PRO A 110 -6.26 -21.44 -2.71
C PRO A 110 -5.35 -22.61 -3.06
N VAL A 111 -4.32 -22.32 -3.81
CA VAL A 111 -3.32 -23.33 -4.18
C VAL A 111 -2.07 -23.02 -3.37
N PRO A 112 -1.58 -23.97 -2.57
CA PRO A 112 -0.30 -23.80 -1.90
C PRO A 112 0.79 -23.49 -2.94
N VAL A 113 1.50 -22.39 -2.73
CA VAL A 113 2.61 -22.00 -3.59
C VAL A 113 3.87 -22.70 -3.09
N PRO A 114 4.43 -23.66 -3.84
CA PRO A 114 5.63 -24.33 -3.40
C PRO A 114 6.80 -23.34 -3.30
N TRP A 115 7.62 -23.51 -2.28
CA TRP A 115 8.91 -22.84 -2.21
C TRP A 115 9.81 -23.38 -3.32
N ILE A 116 10.31 -22.49 -4.16
CA ILE A 116 11.21 -22.81 -5.26
C ILE A 116 12.49 -22.01 -5.04
N GLY A 117 13.62 -22.70 -4.83
CA GLY A 117 14.94 -22.10 -4.85
C GLY A 117 15.51 -21.58 -3.54
N ASP A 118 16.48 -20.70 -3.64
CA ASP A 118 17.19 -20.06 -2.53
C ASP A 118 16.27 -19.00 -1.85
N HIS A 119 16.29 -18.99 -0.54
CA HIS A 119 15.49 -18.10 0.30
C HIS A 119 16.03 -16.65 0.37
N SER A 120 16.75 -16.21 -0.65
CA SER A 120 17.20 -14.82 -0.76
C SER A 120 16.01 -13.90 -1.09
N PRO A 121 15.80 -12.78 -0.33
CA PRO A 121 14.73 -11.84 -0.62
C PRO A 121 14.72 -11.36 -2.08
N GLN A 122 15.89 -11.09 -2.66
CA GLN A 122 15.98 -10.62 -4.06
C GLN A 122 15.53 -11.70 -5.04
N LEU A 123 15.95 -12.95 -4.85
CA LEU A 123 15.55 -14.05 -5.74
C LEU A 123 14.05 -14.30 -5.68
N LEU A 124 13.45 -14.20 -4.49
CA LEU A 124 12.00 -14.30 -4.34
C LEU A 124 11.26 -13.17 -5.05
N ILE A 125 11.71 -11.91 -4.89
CA ILE A 125 11.15 -10.77 -5.61
C ILE A 125 11.21 -11.00 -7.12
N ASP A 126 12.35 -11.44 -7.63
CA ASP A 126 12.56 -11.67 -9.05
C ASP A 126 11.66 -12.80 -9.57
N GLU A 127 11.55 -13.91 -8.86
CA GLU A 127 10.64 -15.01 -9.19
C GLU A 127 9.18 -14.55 -9.25
N LEU A 128 8.73 -13.83 -8.23
CA LEU A 128 7.36 -13.32 -8.17
C LEU A 128 7.03 -12.39 -9.35
N ARG A 129 7.97 -11.50 -9.70
CA ARG A 129 7.83 -10.61 -10.85
C ARG A 129 7.84 -11.35 -12.18
N ASP A 130 8.71 -12.35 -12.33
CA ASP A 130 8.79 -13.15 -13.54
C ASP A 130 7.49 -13.93 -13.80
N ARG A 131 6.75 -14.23 -12.74
CA ARG A 131 5.40 -14.80 -12.81
C ARG A 131 4.31 -13.76 -13.09
N GLY A 132 4.66 -12.50 -13.31
CA GLY A 132 3.73 -11.42 -13.65
C GLY A 132 2.99 -10.86 -12.44
N ASN A 133 3.67 -10.71 -11.30
CA ASN A 133 3.07 -10.10 -10.13
C ASN A 133 3.69 -8.74 -9.80
N LEU A 134 2.92 -7.90 -9.14
CA LEU A 134 3.44 -6.78 -8.35
C LEU A 134 3.86 -7.30 -6.97
N VAL A 135 4.94 -6.75 -6.44
CA VAL A 135 5.49 -7.13 -5.14
C VAL A 135 5.47 -5.94 -4.20
N VAL A 136 4.92 -6.12 -3.01
CA VAL A 136 4.90 -5.14 -1.91
C VAL A 136 5.88 -5.61 -0.84
N PHE A 137 6.69 -4.73 -0.30
CA PHE A 137 7.49 -5.02 0.90
C PHE A 137 6.60 -4.80 2.13
N ASN A 138 6.09 -5.89 2.72
CA ASN A 138 5.15 -5.83 3.82
C ASN A 138 5.85 -5.51 5.15
N HIS A 139 5.17 -4.80 6.03
CA HIS A 139 5.50 -4.47 7.44
C HIS A 139 6.99 -4.56 7.83
N PRO A 140 7.88 -3.77 7.18
CA PRO A 140 9.31 -3.83 7.46
C PRO A 140 9.68 -3.52 8.92
N GLU A 141 8.86 -2.70 9.59
CA GLU A 141 9.02 -2.37 11.02
C GLU A 141 8.79 -3.61 11.90
N TRP A 142 7.76 -4.40 11.62
CA TRP A 142 7.45 -5.60 12.37
C TRP A 142 8.56 -6.65 12.28
N HIS A 143 9.16 -6.80 11.11
CA HIS A 143 10.31 -7.68 10.88
C HIS A 143 11.62 -7.13 11.45
N LEU A 144 11.66 -5.89 11.94
CA LEU A 144 12.89 -5.21 12.31
C LEU A 144 13.93 -5.21 11.17
N THR A 145 13.44 -5.07 9.94
CA THR A 145 14.29 -5.00 8.75
C THR A 145 15.26 -3.84 8.87
N ARG A 146 16.53 -4.06 8.57
CA ARG A 146 17.47 -2.96 8.54
C ARG A 146 17.30 -2.12 7.28
N PHE A 147 17.37 -0.81 7.40
CA PHE A 147 17.26 0.10 6.24
C PHE A 147 18.27 -0.24 5.14
N GLU A 148 19.51 -0.54 5.53
CA GLU A 148 20.60 -0.88 4.61
C GLU A 148 20.36 -2.20 3.86
N ASP A 149 19.57 -3.09 4.41
CA ASP A 149 19.21 -4.33 3.73
C ASP A 149 18.06 -4.11 2.76
N MET A 150 16.99 -3.42 3.18
CA MET A 150 15.85 -3.15 2.31
C MET A 150 16.25 -2.40 1.03
N VAL A 151 17.14 -1.41 1.12
CA VAL A 151 17.56 -0.63 -0.06
C VAL A 151 18.41 -1.39 -1.05
N LYS A 152 18.93 -2.57 -0.70
CA LYS A 152 19.65 -3.45 -1.63
C LYS A 152 18.71 -4.20 -2.58
N TYR A 153 17.46 -4.39 -2.19
CA TYR A 153 16.50 -5.14 -2.99
C TYR A 153 15.79 -4.24 -4.00
N ASP A 154 15.59 -4.76 -5.19
CA ASP A 154 14.93 -4.08 -6.31
C ASP A 154 13.69 -4.86 -6.76
N GLY A 155 12.74 -4.13 -7.36
CA GLY A 155 11.62 -4.76 -8.03
C GLY A 155 10.32 -4.82 -7.23
N PHE A 156 10.29 -4.48 -5.95
CA PHE A 156 9.02 -4.21 -5.29
C PHE A 156 8.49 -2.84 -5.72
N PHE A 157 7.16 -2.73 -5.91
CA PHE A 157 6.53 -1.50 -6.39
C PHE A 157 6.07 -0.60 -5.26
N ALA A 158 5.92 -1.17 -4.04
CA ALA A 158 5.45 -0.43 -2.87
C ALA A 158 6.05 -0.98 -1.57
N VAL A 159 6.01 -0.16 -0.54
CA VAL A 159 6.29 -0.51 0.86
C VAL A 159 4.98 -0.39 1.64
N GLU A 160 4.69 -1.33 2.51
CA GLU A 160 3.61 -1.18 3.47
C GLU A 160 4.03 -0.19 4.55
N ILE A 161 3.44 1.01 4.48
CA ILE A 161 3.78 2.16 5.32
C ILE A 161 2.93 2.28 6.57
N TYR A 162 1.82 1.57 6.60
CA TYR A 162 0.96 1.41 7.75
C TYR A 162 0.29 0.03 7.73
N ASN A 163 0.43 -0.68 8.83
CA ASN A 163 -0.18 -1.99 9.06
C ASN A 163 -1.00 -1.93 10.34
N HIS A 164 -2.33 -2.09 10.22
CA HIS A 164 -3.23 -1.88 11.33
C HIS A 164 -3.15 -2.99 12.40
N SER A 165 -2.96 -4.23 12.00
CA SER A 165 -2.85 -5.35 12.94
C SER A 165 -1.60 -5.24 13.83
N THR A 166 -0.48 -4.80 13.26
CA THR A 166 0.77 -4.65 14.01
C THR A 166 0.75 -3.46 14.97
N GLU A 167 -0.16 -2.48 14.79
CA GLU A 167 -0.38 -1.41 15.78
C GLU A 167 -0.73 -1.98 17.15
N TRP A 168 -1.60 -2.98 17.17
CA TRP A 168 -2.13 -3.54 18.40
C TRP A 168 -1.33 -4.72 18.93
N SER A 169 -0.69 -5.47 18.05
CA SER A 169 0.07 -6.66 18.45
C SER A 169 1.47 -6.34 18.96
N THR A 170 2.15 -5.37 18.34
CA THR A 170 3.57 -5.09 18.60
C THR A 170 3.94 -3.60 18.63
N ALA A 171 2.99 -2.70 18.42
CA ALA A 171 3.21 -1.24 18.28
C ALA A 171 4.25 -0.90 17.19
N SER A 172 4.27 -1.66 16.08
CA SER A 172 5.21 -1.53 14.97
C SER A 172 4.49 -1.31 13.63
N SER A 173 3.50 -0.41 13.62
CA SER A 173 2.60 -0.19 12.48
C SER A 173 3.16 0.72 11.38
N TYR A 174 4.10 1.62 11.69
CA TYR A 174 4.51 2.68 10.78
C TYR A 174 5.80 2.37 10.03
N GLY A 175 5.68 1.99 8.76
CA GLY A 175 6.80 1.80 7.82
C GLY A 175 7.24 3.05 7.05
N THR A 176 6.76 4.25 7.42
CA THR A 176 7.05 5.50 6.69
C THR A 176 8.52 5.87 6.64
N ALA A 177 9.29 5.54 7.71
CA ALA A 177 10.74 5.77 7.74
C ALA A 177 11.47 4.88 6.71
N TYR A 178 11.03 3.63 6.54
CA TYR A 178 11.55 2.72 5.51
C TYR A 178 11.26 3.23 4.12
N TRP A 179 10.04 3.72 3.91
CA TRP A 179 9.64 4.32 2.63
C TRP A 179 10.48 5.54 2.28
N ASP A 180 10.59 6.52 3.18
CA ASP A 180 11.42 7.71 2.97
C ASP A 180 12.88 7.33 2.71
N HIS A 181 13.42 6.33 3.41
CA HIS A 181 14.78 5.85 3.20
C HIS A 181 14.95 5.21 1.80
N ALA A 182 13.98 4.43 1.34
CA ALA A 182 13.99 3.87 -0.02
C ALA A 182 13.96 4.98 -1.08
N LEU A 183 13.08 5.97 -0.93
CA LEU A 183 12.95 7.12 -1.82
C LEU A 183 14.24 7.95 -1.87
N GLN A 184 14.88 8.20 -0.72
CA GLN A 184 16.17 8.92 -0.63
C GLN A 184 17.30 8.19 -1.35
N ASN A 185 17.23 6.86 -1.42
CA ASN A 185 18.19 6.02 -2.16
C ASN A 185 17.79 5.82 -3.64
N GLY A 186 16.87 6.62 -4.16
CA GLY A 186 16.50 6.64 -5.58
C GLY A 186 15.50 5.55 -6.00
N LYS A 187 14.94 4.80 -5.04
CA LYS A 187 13.90 3.82 -5.38
C LYS A 187 12.59 4.52 -5.72
N ARG A 188 11.96 4.07 -6.80
CA ARG A 188 10.66 4.61 -7.26
C ARG A 188 9.55 3.68 -6.77
N VAL A 189 9.19 3.83 -5.51
CA VAL A 189 8.25 2.95 -4.81
C VAL A 189 7.13 3.76 -4.16
N PHE A 190 5.95 3.16 -4.09
CA PHE A 190 4.76 3.78 -3.50
C PHE A 190 4.57 3.34 -2.04
N GLY A 191 3.62 3.96 -1.33
CA GLY A 191 3.29 3.60 0.04
C GLY A 191 1.88 3.00 0.13
N ILE A 192 1.73 1.85 0.79
CA ILE A 192 0.45 1.17 0.98
C ILE A 192 0.11 1.12 2.46
N ALA A 193 -1.14 1.44 2.82
CA ALA A 193 -1.72 1.14 4.11
C ALA A 193 -2.67 -0.05 3.98
N ALA A 194 -2.60 -0.97 4.93
CA ALA A 194 -3.43 -2.18 4.95
C ALA A 194 -3.76 -2.61 6.38
N ASP A 195 -4.64 -3.60 6.49
CA ASP A 195 -5.06 -4.10 7.80
C ASP A 195 -4.21 -5.26 8.30
N ASP A 196 -3.78 -6.17 7.44
CA ASP A 196 -3.11 -7.41 7.81
C ASP A 196 -3.94 -8.19 8.85
N SER A 197 -5.26 -8.26 8.59
CA SER A 197 -6.22 -8.75 9.57
C SER A 197 -6.24 -10.27 9.62
N HIS A 198 -6.11 -10.83 10.81
CA HIS A 198 -6.17 -12.28 11.09
C HIS A 198 -7.36 -12.66 11.96
N THR A 199 -7.97 -11.70 12.63
CA THR A 199 -9.03 -11.89 13.64
C THR A 199 -8.58 -12.77 14.80
N HIS A 200 -7.31 -12.67 15.20
CA HIS A 200 -6.71 -13.53 16.23
C HIS A 200 -7.41 -13.40 17.59
N GLN A 201 -7.99 -12.26 17.89
CA GLN A 201 -8.56 -11.96 19.19
C GLN A 201 -9.98 -11.40 19.06
N PRO A 202 -11.00 -12.26 18.88
CA PRO A 202 -12.39 -11.82 18.79
C PRO A 202 -12.86 -11.11 20.07
N ASP A 203 -12.21 -11.36 21.21
CA ASP A 203 -12.51 -10.74 22.51
C ASP A 203 -11.75 -9.41 22.74
N TRP A 204 -10.81 -9.06 21.88
CA TRP A 204 -10.19 -7.73 21.92
C TRP A 204 -11.21 -6.73 21.37
N ALA A 205 -11.45 -5.67 22.13
CA ALA A 205 -12.36 -4.59 21.72
C ALA A 205 -11.89 -3.80 20.49
N ILE A 206 -10.84 -4.25 19.82
CA ILE A 206 -10.17 -3.56 18.72
C ILE A 206 -10.44 -4.36 17.44
N PRO A 207 -11.20 -3.79 16.50
CA PRO A 207 -11.42 -4.44 15.23
C PRO A 207 -10.15 -4.40 14.39
N GLU A 208 -9.66 -5.56 13.97
CA GLU A 208 -8.53 -5.68 13.02
C GLU A 208 -8.92 -5.28 11.57
N TYR A 209 -10.14 -4.81 11.35
CA TYR A 209 -10.67 -4.50 10.03
C TYR A 209 -10.99 -3.02 9.86
N GLY A 210 -10.44 -2.42 8.83
CA GLY A 210 -10.80 -1.07 8.40
C GLY A 210 -10.02 0.03 9.09
N GLY A 211 -8.83 -0.28 9.61
CA GLY A 211 -7.91 0.69 10.20
C GLY A 211 -6.88 1.24 9.21
N GLY A 212 -6.57 0.48 8.16
CA GLY A 212 -5.68 0.91 7.08
C GLY A 212 -6.23 0.55 5.70
N TRP A 213 -6.15 1.44 4.72
CA TRP A 213 -6.64 1.20 3.37
C TRP A 213 -5.95 2.07 2.33
N ILE A 214 -6.17 1.73 1.07
CA ILE A 214 -5.84 2.58 -0.07
C ILE A 214 -7.12 3.10 -0.75
N GLN A 215 -7.02 4.29 -1.35
CA GLN A 215 -8.04 4.84 -2.24
C GLN A 215 -7.43 4.96 -3.64
N VAL A 216 -7.94 4.17 -4.56
CA VAL A 216 -7.42 4.09 -5.93
C VAL A 216 -8.34 4.83 -6.88
N GLN A 217 -7.76 5.76 -7.65
CA GLN A 217 -8.46 6.41 -8.74
C GLN A 217 -8.37 5.55 -10.00
N ALA A 218 -9.49 5.04 -10.47
CA ALA A 218 -9.55 4.26 -11.70
C ALA A 218 -10.82 4.59 -12.49
N ASP A 219 -10.78 4.39 -13.80
CA ASP A 219 -11.93 4.72 -14.68
C ASP A 219 -13.09 3.70 -14.53
N ALA A 220 -12.79 2.50 -14.02
CA ALA A 220 -13.77 1.46 -13.70
C ALA A 220 -13.29 0.56 -12.57
N LEU A 221 -14.22 -0.06 -11.85
CA LEU A 221 -13.94 -1.11 -10.87
C LEU A 221 -13.69 -2.43 -11.60
N ALA A 222 -12.46 -2.62 -12.05
CA ALA A 222 -11.99 -3.83 -12.74
C ALA A 222 -10.55 -4.11 -12.35
N GLN A 223 -10.17 -5.38 -12.22
CA GLN A 223 -8.82 -5.79 -11.81
C GLN A 223 -7.74 -5.08 -12.65
N THR A 224 -7.89 -5.07 -13.98
CA THR A 224 -6.94 -4.43 -14.91
C THR A 224 -6.80 -2.92 -14.67
N GLU A 225 -7.92 -2.22 -14.41
CA GLU A 225 -7.91 -0.77 -14.20
C GLU A 225 -7.32 -0.43 -12.82
N VAL A 226 -7.70 -1.16 -11.77
CA VAL A 226 -7.14 -0.98 -10.43
C VAL A 226 -5.63 -1.22 -10.44
N ILE A 227 -5.16 -2.34 -11.02
CA ILE A 227 -3.72 -2.65 -11.10
C ILE A 227 -2.97 -1.60 -11.95
N ARG A 228 -3.55 -1.14 -13.06
CA ARG A 228 -2.94 -0.06 -13.87
C ARG A 228 -2.76 1.21 -13.05
N SER A 229 -3.77 1.60 -12.28
CA SER A 229 -3.72 2.78 -11.41
C SER A 229 -2.70 2.61 -10.28
N LEU A 230 -2.61 1.43 -9.68
CA LEU A 230 -1.56 1.12 -8.69
C LEU A 230 -0.16 1.30 -9.27
N LYS A 231 0.10 0.77 -10.45
CA LYS A 231 1.39 0.91 -11.17
C LYS A 231 1.74 2.36 -11.51
N GLN A 232 0.74 3.21 -11.67
CA GLN A 232 0.91 4.63 -11.98
C GLN A 232 0.96 5.53 -10.74
N GLY A 233 0.77 4.96 -9.54
CA GLY A 233 0.71 5.72 -8.30
C GLY A 233 -0.56 6.57 -8.15
N GLN A 234 -1.61 6.29 -8.94
CA GLN A 234 -2.90 7.00 -8.90
C GLN A 234 -3.75 6.53 -7.72
N PHE A 235 -3.17 6.61 -6.54
CA PHE A 235 -3.83 6.26 -5.28
C PHE A 235 -3.17 6.98 -4.12
N TYR A 236 -3.83 6.97 -2.98
CA TYR A 236 -3.25 7.36 -1.70
C TYR A 236 -3.60 6.33 -0.63
N SER A 237 -2.82 6.31 0.45
CA SER A 237 -3.04 5.46 1.61
C SER A 237 -3.67 6.25 2.74
N SER A 238 -4.50 5.62 3.58
CA SER A 238 -5.14 6.30 4.69
C SER A 238 -5.47 5.36 5.85
N SER A 239 -5.51 5.95 7.05
CA SER A 239 -6.13 5.38 8.25
C SER A 239 -7.31 6.24 8.76
N GLY A 240 -7.68 7.30 8.02
CA GLY A 240 -8.79 8.21 8.39
C GLY A 240 -9.08 9.27 7.34
N PRO A 241 -8.20 10.27 7.15
CA PRO A 241 -8.45 11.39 6.26
C PRO A 241 -8.63 10.99 4.79
N GLU A 242 -9.41 11.80 4.06
CA GLU A 242 -9.60 11.66 2.62
C GLU A 242 -8.79 12.72 1.86
N VAL A 243 -8.21 12.33 0.71
CA VAL A 243 -7.60 13.23 -0.27
C VAL A 243 -8.51 13.32 -1.47
N PHE A 244 -8.96 14.52 -1.80
CA PHE A 244 -9.90 14.75 -2.89
C PHE A 244 -9.22 15.16 -4.19
N ASP A 245 -8.14 15.94 -4.09
CA ASP A 245 -7.40 16.45 -5.24
C ASP A 245 -5.92 16.58 -4.89
N LEU A 246 -5.06 16.17 -5.82
CA LEU A 246 -3.61 16.33 -5.72
C LEU A 246 -3.07 16.66 -7.11
N ARG A 247 -2.41 17.80 -7.25
CA ARG A 247 -1.88 18.24 -8.54
C ARG A 247 -0.64 19.08 -8.41
N VAL A 248 0.17 19.05 -9.46
CA VAL A 248 1.24 20.04 -9.67
C VAL A 248 0.72 21.07 -10.66
N GLU A 249 0.78 22.33 -10.29
CA GLU A 249 0.37 23.45 -11.11
C GLU A 249 1.31 24.65 -10.87
N ASN A 250 1.87 25.20 -11.95
CA ASN A 250 2.79 26.34 -11.89
C ASN A 250 4.01 26.12 -10.95
N GLY A 251 4.54 24.92 -10.86
CA GLY A 251 5.66 24.56 -9.99
C GLY A 251 5.31 24.38 -8.51
N GLU A 252 4.03 24.31 -8.18
CA GLU A 252 3.53 24.05 -6.83
C GLU A 252 2.80 22.73 -6.75
N LEU A 253 3.03 21.95 -5.67
CA LEU A 253 2.20 20.80 -5.31
C LEU A 253 1.03 21.31 -4.45
N ARG A 254 -0.20 21.07 -4.93
CA ARG A 254 -1.45 21.46 -4.26
C ARG A 254 -2.22 20.23 -3.84
N ILE A 255 -2.80 20.30 -2.64
CA ILE A 255 -3.65 19.24 -2.09
C ILE A 255 -4.98 19.82 -1.59
N GLU A 256 -6.07 19.07 -1.81
CA GLU A 256 -7.36 19.26 -1.14
C GLU A 256 -7.73 17.96 -0.40
N CYS A 257 -8.13 18.06 0.86
CA CYS A 257 -8.41 16.91 1.73
C CYS A 257 -9.62 17.16 2.63
N SER A 258 -10.05 16.11 3.32
CA SER A 258 -11.00 16.24 4.44
C SER A 258 -10.41 17.09 5.57
N PRO A 259 -11.23 17.57 6.54
CA PRO A 259 -10.77 18.42 7.62
C PRO A 259 -9.63 17.80 8.43
N CYS A 260 -8.44 18.40 8.38
CA CYS A 260 -7.23 17.95 9.04
C CYS A 260 -6.71 18.95 10.07
N LYS A 261 -5.99 18.45 11.06
CA LYS A 261 -5.25 19.24 12.05
C LYS A 261 -3.90 19.68 11.51
N PHE A 262 -3.25 18.81 10.71
CA PHE A 262 -1.95 19.08 10.09
C PHE A 262 -1.96 18.65 8.62
N ILE A 263 -1.23 19.42 7.79
CA ILE A 263 -0.84 19.04 6.42
C ILE A 263 0.66 19.29 6.32
N MET A 264 1.42 18.23 6.03
CA MET A 264 2.87 18.23 6.00
C MET A 264 3.39 17.82 4.63
N PHE A 265 4.25 18.63 4.04
CA PHE A 265 4.94 18.28 2.81
C PHE A 265 6.30 17.67 3.14
N LYS A 266 6.47 16.43 2.78
CA LYS A 266 7.69 15.64 2.98
C LYS A 266 8.47 15.60 1.67
N ALA A 267 9.68 16.11 1.67
CA ALA A 267 10.55 16.18 0.50
C ALA A 267 11.97 15.75 0.83
N PHE A 268 12.75 15.40 -0.18
CA PHE A 268 14.18 15.22 0.00
C PHE A 268 14.96 15.96 -1.10
N PRO A 269 15.91 16.86 -0.73
CA PRO A 269 16.16 17.34 0.64
C PRO A 269 14.92 17.95 1.29
N GLN A 270 14.79 17.83 2.63
CA GLN A 270 13.61 18.29 3.37
C GLN A 270 13.49 19.83 3.31
N ARG A 271 12.55 20.33 2.54
CA ARG A 271 12.23 21.75 2.38
C ARG A 271 10.73 22.04 2.34
N GLY A 272 9.93 20.98 2.46
CA GLY A 272 8.48 21.12 2.41
C GLY A 272 7.93 21.88 3.62
N PRO A 273 6.92 22.74 3.44
CA PRO A 273 6.27 23.44 4.52
C PRO A 273 5.43 22.49 5.39
N PHE A 274 5.21 22.96 6.60
CA PHE A 274 4.30 22.33 7.55
C PHE A 274 3.18 23.31 7.88
N TYR A 275 1.96 22.89 7.70
CA TYR A 275 0.77 23.63 8.06
C TYR A 275 0.11 22.97 9.26
N GLY A 276 -0.03 23.72 10.34
CA GLY A 276 -0.68 23.27 11.56
C GLY A 276 -1.59 24.35 12.10
N ASN A 277 -2.75 23.96 12.60
CA ASN A 277 -3.69 24.90 13.18
C ASN A 277 -3.73 24.80 14.70
N PHE A 278 -2.66 25.23 15.33
CA PHE A 278 -2.54 25.21 16.79
C PHE A 278 -3.29 26.36 17.49
N ALA A 279 -3.44 27.50 16.80
CA ALA A 279 -3.90 28.73 17.44
C ALA A 279 -5.42 28.95 17.33
N THR A 280 -6.04 28.49 16.26
CA THR A 280 -7.45 28.82 15.96
C THR A 280 -8.39 27.62 16.05
N GLY A 281 -7.86 26.40 16.08
CA GLY A 281 -8.65 25.16 16.04
C GLY A 281 -9.46 24.94 14.75
N LYS A 282 -9.26 25.78 13.71
CA LYS A 282 -9.96 25.61 12.44
C LYS A 282 -9.30 24.51 11.62
N PRO A 283 -10.07 23.56 11.07
CA PRO A 283 -9.51 22.51 10.25
C PRO A 283 -8.87 23.07 8.97
N LEU A 284 -7.80 22.42 8.53
CA LEU A 284 -7.18 22.63 7.24
C LEU A 284 -7.82 21.69 6.23
N THR A 285 -8.18 22.19 5.06
CA THR A 285 -8.78 21.39 3.98
C THR A 285 -7.98 21.50 2.68
N SER A 286 -6.95 22.31 2.66
CA SER A 286 -6.05 22.47 1.52
C SER A 286 -4.72 23.08 1.95
N ALA A 287 -3.69 22.81 1.17
CA ALA A 287 -2.36 23.41 1.32
C ALA A 287 -1.59 23.39 -0.01
N THR A 288 -0.52 24.17 -0.08
CA THR A 288 0.33 24.27 -1.26
C THR A 288 1.79 24.36 -0.85
N ALA A 289 2.68 23.73 -1.61
CA ALA A 289 4.13 23.83 -1.44
C ALA A 289 4.82 24.06 -2.78
N THR A 290 5.79 24.95 -2.81
CA THR A 290 6.68 25.14 -3.96
C THR A 290 7.56 23.90 -4.14
N ILE A 291 7.73 23.45 -5.37
CA ILE A 291 8.62 22.35 -5.73
C ILE A 291 9.96 22.97 -6.19
N GLU A 292 11.05 22.61 -5.51
CA GLU A 292 12.39 23.02 -5.90
C GLU A 292 13.02 21.98 -6.85
N GLU A 293 13.74 22.44 -7.87
CA GLU A 293 14.30 21.55 -8.93
C GLU A 293 15.33 20.54 -8.42
N ASP A 294 15.95 20.79 -7.27
CA ASP A 294 16.92 19.90 -6.64
C ASP A 294 16.30 18.88 -5.66
N MET A 295 14.98 18.89 -5.49
CA MET A 295 14.29 17.83 -4.76
C MET A 295 14.27 16.54 -5.58
N ILE A 296 14.47 15.40 -4.93
CA ILE A 296 14.30 14.07 -5.55
C ILE A 296 12.80 13.76 -5.61
N TYR A 297 12.09 13.98 -4.52
CA TYR A 297 10.65 13.79 -4.42
C TYR A 297 9.99 14.77 -3.45
N ILE A 298 8.67 14.90 -3.59
CA ILE A 298 7.79 15.55 -2.63
C ILE A 298 6.50 14.74 -2.50
N ARG A 299 6.00 14.56 -1.27
CA ARG A 299 4.73 13.90 -0.94
C ARG A 299 4.02 14.61 0.20
N VAL A 300 2.76 14.26 0.49
CA VAL A 300 1.97 14.93 1.51
C VAL A 300 1.47 13.92 2.55
N GLU A 301 1.44 14.34 3.81
CA GLU A 301 0.78 13.68 4.92
C GLU A 301 -0.29 14.62 5.50
N CYS A 302 -1.53 14.13 5.56
CA CYS A 302 -2.66 14.83 6.17
C CYS A 302 -3.05 14.13 7.46
N VAL A 303 -3.05 14.83 8.60
CA VAL A 303 -3.36 14.26 9.92
C VAL A 303 -4.65 14.88 10.43
N ASP A 304 -5.64 14.07 10.78
CA ASP A 304 -6.90 14.51 11.37
C ASP A 304 -6.77 14.86 12.87
N PHE A 305 -7.90 15.15 13.51
CA PHE A 305 -7.94 15.53 14.91
C PHE A 305 -7.83 14.32 15.85
N GLU A 306 -8.11 13.13 15.36
CA GLU A 306 -8.00 11.84 16.05
C GLU A 306 -6.59 11.26 15.97
N GLY A 307 -5.74 11.79 15.07
CA GLY A 307 -4.36 11.36 14.83
C GLY A 307 -4.21 10.35 13.69
N ASN A 308 -5.30 10.06 12.97
CA ASN A 308 -5.20 9.25 11.77
C ASN A 308 -4.53 10.03 10.63
N VAL A 309 -3.94 9.32 9.69
CA VAL A 309 -3.10 9.91 8.64
C VAL A 309 -3.55 9.45 7.25
N ALA A 310 -3.52 10.36 6.29
CA ALA A 310 -3.50 10.02 4.87
C ALA A 310 -2.12 10.37 4.28
N TRP A 311 -1.59 9.46 3.46
CA TRP A 311 -0.28 9.58 2.80
C TRP A 311 -0.47 9.57 1.29
N THR A 312 -0.04 10.63 0.62
CA THR A 312 0.00 10.64 -0.84
C THR A 312 1.27 9.94 -1.35
N ASN A 313 1.19 9.37 -2.54
CA ASN A 313 2.38 8.88 -3.20
C ASN A 313 3.35 10.03 -3.58
N PRO A 314 4.65 9.73 -3.74
CA PRO A 314 5.64 10.75 -4.07
C PRO A 314 5.47 11.25 -5.50
N VAL A 315 5.63 12.55 -5.67
CA VAL A 315 5.91 13.18 -6.96
C VAL A 315 7.42 13.20 -7.14
N PHE A 316 7.93 12.54 -8.16
CA PHE A 316 9.35 12.56 -8.49
C PHE A 316 9.65 13.79 -9.35
N VAL A 317 10.50 14.68 -8.84
CA VAL A 317 10.70 15.99 -9.47
C VAL A 317 11.34 15.87 -10.86
N GLU A 318 12.20 14.88 -11.08
CA GLU A 318 12.77 14.64 -12.41
C GLU A 318 11.73 14.39 -13.52
N ASP A 319 10.55 13.84 -13.18
CA ASP A 319 9.46 13.61 -14.14
C ASP A 319 8.76 14.89 -14.55
N LEU A 320 8.82 15.92 -13.70
CA LEU A 320 8.25 17.23 -13.95
C LEU A 320 9.19 18.11 -14.83
N LEU A 321 10.47 17.76 -14.87
CA LEU A 321 11.49 18.52 -15.61
C LEU A 321 11.69 18.00 -17.05
N LYS A 322 11.20 16.81 -17.37
CA LYS A 322 11.20 16.22 -18.72
C LYS A 322 10.04 16.74 -19.55
#